data_d7a8896a4f3213d44ba3b3587bb4a238
#
_entry.id   d7a8896a4f3213d44ba3b3587bb4a238
#
_cell.length_a   1.000
_cell.length_b   1.000
_cell.length_c   1.000
_cell.angle_alpha   90.00
_cell.angle_beta   90.00
_cell.angle_gamma   90.00
#
_symmetry.space_group_name_H-M   'P 1'
#
loop_
_entity.id
_entity.type
_entity.pdbx_description
1 polymer ?
#
loop_
_entity_poly.entity_id
_entity_poly.type
_entity_poly.pdbx_seq_one_letter_code
_entity_poly.pdbx_strand_id
1 'polypeptide(L)'
;MSAANTGTRKTERDEAYQVAEPAVDDTKKYEADLQKLGLGVKHREDRIRDLSTQKISLDGSILDLQGRIGKYHESISKPVNKEVDAQSEDETYENILELEKSAAGLVHQLRTRQGTQVSHSPLVKDVLGFVATLGKADDENLSWLLAEYLGRETMIAIVCRNSDGVQALKTFGIEGAIDRNHVQQGLGSSAGSTIDGRFQVICLADIRPYDGEFIYNDPQRRLDILKPKWPGGILPRGFLGYAVNMIHIDNANVWMATPHYGLRETLFYHLFSHLQVYETKEDMLKARPFISDGAVSLDGGIMRRPGDFYMANREQAKVKFPMIFGKLTLLGDYYEIKNELQIKRWNLQILLEDIRREQSMLDQARLNFEVKRQEFVQFLAQSSHRARQKQEH
;
A
#
# COMPACT_ATOMS: atom_id res chain seq x y z
N MET A 1 85.97 55.64 25.95
CA MET A 1 84.70 55.51 26.69
C MET A 1 83.56 55.29 25.67
N SER A 2 83.29 54.08 25.22
CA SER A 2 82.10 53.78 24.47
C SER A 2 81.94 52.24 24.26
N ALA A 3 81.81 51.50 25.35
CA ALA A 3 81.53 50.05 25.24
C ALA A 3 80.51 49.53 26.28
N ALA A 4 79.86 50.41 27.04
CA ALA A 4 78.93 50.01 28.11
C ALA A 4 77.44 50.10 27.73
N ASN A 5 77.11 50.63 26.55
CA ASN A 5 75.66 50.93 26.20
C ASN A 5 75.05 49.97 25.20
N THR A 6 75.75 48.92 24.76
CA THR A 6 75.20 47.89 23.84
C THR A 6 74.76 46.61 24.54
N GLY A 7 75.26 46.35 25.77
CA GLY A 7 74.90 45.16 26.55
C GLY A 7 73.51 45.25 27.20
N THR A 8 73.16 46.42 27.74
CA THR A 8 71.91 46.69 28.43
C THR A 8 70.68 46.68 27.45
N ARG A 9 70.85 47.19 26.24
CA ARG A 9 69.79 47.14 25.23
C ARG A 9 69.48 45.74 24.67
N LYS A 10 70.46 44.83 24.71
CA LYS A 10 70.25 43.44 24.25
C LYS A 10 69.55 42.63 25.30
N THR A 11 69.89 42.79 26.58
CA THR A 11 69.18 42.12 27.69
C THR A 11 67.74 42.61 27.85
N GLU A 12 67.52 43.91 27.75
CA GLU A 12 66.09 44.45 27.77
C GLU A 12 65.23 43.96 26.58
N ARG A 13 65.84 43.76 25.41
CA ARG A 13 65.14 43.18 24.25
C ARG A 13 64.85 41.69 24.45
N ASP A 14 65.77 40.93 24.99
CA ASP A 14 65.64 39.51 25.25
C ASP A 14 64.65 39.27 26.38
N GLU A 15 64.61 40.11 27.43
CA GLU A 15 63.57 40.06 28.49
C GLU A 15 62.19 40.50 27.97
N ALA A 16 62.11 41.48 27.07
CA ALA A 16 60.85 41.87 26.43
C ALA A 16 60.28 40.75 25.50
N TYR A 17 61.15 40.02 24.79
CA TYR A 17 60.75 38.85 23.97
C TYR A 17 60.30 37.68 24.83
N GLN A 18 61.00 37.35 25.93
CA GLN A 18 60.57 36.26 26.82
C GLN A 18 59.25 36.50 27.55
N VAL A 19 58.84 37.74 27.71
CA VAL A 19 57.52 38.10 28.30
C VAL A 19 56.41 38.22 27.24
N ALA A 20 56.80 38.52 26.00
CA ALA A 20 55.84 38.64 24.89
C ALA A 20 55.39 37.26 24.29
N GLU A 21 56.34 36.30 24.32
CA GLU A 21 56.13 34.98 23.73
C GLU A 21 54.93 34.20 24.34
N PRO A 22 54.78 34.10 25.70
CA PRO A 22 53.60 33.45 26.31
C PRO A 22 52.28 34.16 25.99
N ALA A 23 52.26 35.48 25.89
CA ALA A 23 51.06 36.24 25.58
C ALA A 23 50.59 36.03 24.13
N VAL A 24 51.53 35.85 23.20
CA VAL A 24 51.25 35.55 21.80
C VAL A 24 50.69 34.11 21.65
N ASP A 25 51.26 33.16 22.38
CA ASP A 25 50.79 31.78 22.36
C ASP A 25 49.39 31.64 22.99
N ASP A 26 49.13 32.35 24.10
CA ASP A 26 47.79 32.38 24.69
C ASP A 26 46.77 33.04 23.75
N THR A 27 47.16 34.09 23.03
CA THR A 27 46.30 34.71 22.01
C THR A 27 45.94 33.74 20.91
N LYS A 28 46.92 33.03 20.36
CA LYS A 28 46.66 31.99 19.32
C LYS A 28 45.76 30.87 19.83
N LYS A 29 45.89 30.46 21.09
CA LYS A 29 45.03 29.45 21.72
C LYS A 29 43.59 29.95 21.83
N TYR A 30 43.35 31.18 22.28
CA TYR A 30 42.00 31.76 22.31
C TYR A 30 41.37 31.86 20.92
N GLU A 31 42.16 32.28 19.91
CA GLU A 31 41.71 32.36 18.53
C GLU A 31 41.31 30.98 17.99
N ALA A 32 42.12 29.95 18.23
CA ALA A 32 41.82 28.56 17.84
C ALA A 32 40.54 28.02 18.52
N ASP A 33 40.42 28.30 19.84
CA ASP A 33 39.20 27.91 20.58
C ASP A 33 37.95 28.60 20.05
N LEU A 34 38.00 29.89 19.76
CA LEU A 34 36.91 30.66 19.16
C LEU A 34 36.57 30.16 17.76
N GLN A 35 37.56 29.85 16.92
CA GLN A 35 37.34 29.28 15.61
C GLN A 35 36.62 27.93 15.70
N LYS A 36 37.08 27.06 16.61
CA LYS A 36 36.44 25.75 16.85
C LYS A 36 34.98 25.89 17.31
N LEU A 37 34.71 26.78 18.25
CA LEU A 37 33.35 27.04 18.75
C LEU A 37 32.49 27.66 17.66
N GLY A 38 33.02 28.60 16.85
CA GLY A 38 32.31 29.19 15.72
C GLY A 38 31.94 28.17 14.64
N LEU A 39 32.81 27.23 14.32
CA LEU A 39 32.49 26.11 13.42
C LEU A 39 31.40 25.21 14.01
N GLY A 40 31.41 24.99 15.33
CA GLY A 40 30.37 24.25 16.02
C GLY A 40 29.01 24.93 15.92
N VAL A 41 28.94 26.24 16.10
CA VAL A 41 27.69 27.03 15.91
C VAL A 41 27.19 26.91 14.47
N LYS A 42 28.08 27.13 13.50
CA LYS A 42 27.69 27.02 12.06
C LYS A 42 27.15 25.64 11.70
N HIS A 43 27.83 24.59 12.17
CA HIS A 43 27.37 23.22 11.93
C HIS A 43 25.94 22.97 12.46
N ARG A 44 25.59 23.50 13.65
CA ARG A 44 24.24 23.40 14.21
C ARG A 44 23.23 24.20 13.38
N GLU A 45 23.59 25.39 12.94
CA GLU A 45 22.73 26.22 12.07
C GLU A 45 22.45 25.54 10.74
N ASP A 46 23.43 24.94 10.11
CA ASP A 46 23.27 24.21 8.86
C ASP A 46 22.35 22.99 9.07
N ARG A 47 22.54 22.24 10.16
CA ARG A 47 21.69 21.09 10.49
C ARG A 47 20.23 21.50 10.74
N ILE A 48 19.96 22.59 11.43
CA ILE A 48 18.60 23.11 11.62
C ILE A 48 18.00 23.51 10.28
N ARG A 49 18.77 24.08 9.36
CA ARG A 49 18.32 24.43 8.02
C ARG A 49 17.91 23.19 7.23
N ASP A 50 18.70 22.12 7.28
CA ASP A 50 18.40 20.84 6.62
C ASP A 50 17.13 20.20 7.18
N LEU A 51 16.99 20.13 8.50
CA LEU A 51 15.79 19.62 9.16
C LEU A 51 14.56 20.47 8.82
N SER A 52 14.71 21.79 8.73
CA SER A 52 13.62 22.71 8.34
C SER A 52 13.18 22.48 6.88
N THR A 53 14.12 22.17 5.99
CA THR A 53 13.83 21.83 4.60
C THR A 53 13.05 20.51 4.52
N GLN A 54 13.45 19.50 5.28
CA GLN A 54 12.73 18.23 5.39
C GLN A 54 11.30 18.44 5.95
N LYS A 55 11.16 19.32 6.94
CA LYS A 55 9.85 19.69 7.49
C LYS A 55 8.92 20.26 6.42
N ILE A 56 9.41 21.22 5.62
CA ILE A 56 8.61 21.84 4.54
C ILE A 56 8.15 20.79 3.53
N SER A 57 9.04 19.87 3.13
CA SER A 57 8.70 18.78 2.22
C SER A 57 7.64 17.84 2.80
N LEU A 58 7.74 17.54 4.10
CA LEU A 58 6.81 16.67 4.79
C LEU A 58 5.44 17.34 5.00
N ASP A 59 5.42 18.63 5.35
CA ASP A 59 4.21 19.45 5.45
C ASP A 59 3.48 19.52 4.10
N GLY A 60 4.21 19.68 3.00
CA GLY A 60 3.64 19.66 1.64
C GLY A 60 2.99 18.30 1.31
N SER A 61 3.66 17.19 1.66
CA SER A 61 3.10 15.85 1.47
C SER A 61 1.84 15.61 2.30
N ILE A 62 1.80 16.11 3.54
CA ILE A 62 0.64 16.02 4.43
C ILE A 62 -0.53 16.82 3.85
N LEU A 63 -0.28 18.01 3.33
CA LEU A 63 -1.31 18.86 2.73
C LEU A 63 -1.91 18.23 1.47
N ASP A 64 -1.08 17.61 0.62
CA ASP A 64 -1.56 16.86 -0.56
C ASP A 64 -2.46 15.69 -0.16
N LEU A 65 -2.05 14.87 0.80
CA LEU A 65 -2.85 13.76 1.30
C LEU A 65 -4.17 14.25 1.94
N GLN A 66 -4.16 15.37 2.66
CA GLN A 66 -5.38 15.98 3.20
C GLN A 66 -6.32 16.47 2.09
N GLY A 67 -5.77 17.07 1.03
CA GLY A 67 -6.54 17.50 -0.14
C GLY A 67 -7.18 16.31 -0.86
N ARG A 68 -6.46 15.19 -1.00
CA ARG A 68 -7.00 13.95 -1.55
C ARG A 68 -8.13 13.40 -0.68
N ILE A 69 -7.96 13.35 0.64
CA ILE A 69 -9.02 12.93 1.58
C ILE A 69 -10.25 13.83 1.46
N GLY A 70 -10.07 15.15 1.32
CA GLY A 70 -11.17 16.11 1.10
C GLY A 70 -11.98 15.79 -0.17
N LYS A 71 -11.32 15.50 -1.28
CA LYS A 71 -11.97 15.09 -2.54
C LYS A 71 -12.75 13.77 -2.37
N TYR A 72 -12.23 12.81 -1.58
CA TYR A 72 -12.96 11.58 -1.26
C TYR A 72 -14.22 11.86 -0.45
N HIS A 73 -14.17 12.76 0.52
CA HIS A 73 -15.37 13.16 1.29
C HIS A 73 -16.43 13.81 0.41
N GLU A 74 -16.05 14.67 -0.53
CA GLU A 74 -16.97 15.26 -1.51
C GLU A 74 -17.58 14.19 -2.43
N SER A 75 -16.79 13.24 -2.90
CA SER A 75 -17.25 12.13 -3.74
C SER A 75 -18.19 11.19 -2.99
N ILE A 76 -17.92 10.91 -1.71
CA ILE A 76 -18.76 10.07 -0.84
C ILE A 76 -20.09 10.78 -0.49
N SER A 77 -20.12 12.11 -0.47
CA SER A 77 -21.31 12.90 -0.14
C SER A 77 -22.32 12.99 -1.29
N LYS A 78 -21.92 12.69 -2.52
CA LYS A 78 -22.83 12.62 -3.67
C LYS A 78 -23.68 11.36 -3.59
N PRO A 79 -24.99 11.41 -3.89
CA PRO A 79 -25.86 10.22 -3.90
C PRO A 79 -25.33 9.22 -4.93
N VAL A 80 -25.07 7.99 -4.48
CA VAL A 80 -24.66 6.87 -5.35
C VAL A 80 -25.87 6.48 -6.20
N ASN A 81 -25.67 6.36 -7.51
CA ASN A 81 -26.66 5.77 -8.41
C ASN A 81 -26.71 4.25 -8.16
N LYS A 82 -27.51 3.83 -7.16
CA LYS A 82 -27.79 2.40 -6.89
C LYS A 82 -28.39 1.70 -8.11
N GLU A 83 -29.03 2.45 -9.00
CA GLU A 83 -29.63 1.94 -10.23
C GLU A 83 -28.59 1.41 -11.22
N VAL A 84 -27.42 2.07 -11.31
CA VAL A 84 -26.36 1.66 -12.25
C VAL A 84 -25.62 0.41 -11.76
N ASP A 85 -25.39 0.30 -10.44
CA ASP A 85 -24.80 -0.92 -9.85
C ASP A 85 -25.72 -2.12 -10.02
N ALA A 86 -27.03 -1.95 -9.80
CA ALA A 86 -28.05 -2.99 -10.01
C ALA A 86 -28.12 -3.41 -11.48
N GLN A 87 -28.08 -2.47 -12.41
CA GLN A 87 -28.10 -2.75 -13.84
C GLN A 87 -26.91 -3.61 -14.29
N SER A 88 -25.72 -3.39 -13.73
CA SER A 88 -24.53 -4.20 -14.04
C SER A 88 -24.62 -5.62 -13.47
N GLU A 89 -25.26 -5.79 -12.31
CA GLU A 89 -25.55 -7.11 -11.75
C GLU A 89 -26.58 -7.86 -12.62
N ASP A 90 -27.66 -7.19 -13.01
CA ASP A 90 -28.70 -7.76 -13.88
C ASP A 90 -28.13 -8.21 -15.22
N GLU A 91 -27.25 -7.40 -15.84
CA GLU A 91 -26.53 -7.77 -17.07
C GLU A 91 -25.73 -9.07 -16.91
N THR A 92 -25.02 -9.23 -15.77
CA THR A 92 -24.25 -10.45 -15.49
C THR A 92 -25.17 -11.65 -15.33
N TYR A 93 -26.32 -11.49 -14.66
CA TYR A 93 -27.33 -12.55 -14.55
C TYR A 93 -27.99 -12.89 -15.90
N GLU A 94 -28.30 -11.90 -16.75
CA GLU A 94 -28.81 -12.11 -18.10
C GLU A 94 -27.83 -12.91 -18.95
N ASN A 95 -26.53 -12.55 -18.91
CA ASN A 95 -25.49 -13.29 -19.62
C ASN A 95 -25.36 -14.75 -19.13
N ILE A 96 -25.58 -15.01 -17.83
CA ILE A 96 -25.66 -16.39 -17.30
C ILE A 96 -26.92 -17.12 -17.80
N LEU A 97 -28.03 -16.41 -17.87
CA LEU A 97 -29.30 -16.96 -18.37
C LEU A 97 -29.28 -17.28 -19.87
N GLU A 98 -28.56 -16.50 -20.68
CA GLU A 98 -28.32 -16.80 -22.10
C GLU A 98 -27.65 -18.18 -22.30
N LEU A 99 -27.02 -18.68 -21.27
CA LEU A 99 -26.46 -20.03 -21.20
C LEU A 99 -27.54 -21.03 -20.68
N GLU A 100 -28.75 -21.02 -21.27
CA GLU A 100 -29.94 -21.72 -20.79
C GLU A 100 -29.73 -23.18 -20.37
N LYS A 101 -28.82 -23.87 -21.02
CA LYS A 101 -28.49 -25.27 -20.74
C LYS A 101 -27.33 -25.45 -19.77
N SER A 102 -26.77 -24.36 -19.21
CA SER A 102 -25.73 -24.45 -18.20
C SER A 102 -26.35 -24.76 -16.83
N ALA A 103 -25.59 -25.43 -15.97
CA ALA A 103 -26.00 -25.66 -14.58
C ALA A 103 -26.26 -24.35 -13.84
N ALA A 104 -25.47 -23.31 -14.12
CA ALA A 104 -25.65 -22.00 -13.55
C ALA A 104 -26.98 -21.34 -13.97
N GLY A 105 -27.30 -21.37 -15.26
CA GLY A 105 -28.59 -20.86 -15.76
C GLY A 105 -29.77 -21.57 -15.10
N LEU A 106 -29.72 -22.91 -14.97
CA LEU A 106 -30.77 -23.69 -14.31
C LEU A 106 -30.90 -23.38 -12.81
N VAL A 107 -29.81 -23.29 -12.07
CA VAL A 107 -29.83 -22.89 -10.65
C VAL A 107 -30.40 -21.49 -10.48
N HIS A 108 -30.06 -20.56 -11.37
CA HIS A 108 -30.60 -19.21 -11.34
C HIS A 108 -32.13 -19.23 -11.63
N GLN A 109 -32.58 -19.97 -12.65
CA GLN A 109 -34.01 -20.11 -12.94
C GLN A 109 -34.76 -20.73 -11.76
N LEU A 110 -34.22 -21.74 -11.10
CA LEU A 110 -34.81 -22.32 -9.89
C LEU A 110 -34.93 -21.31 -8.77
N ARG A 111 -33.95 -20.45 -8.58
CA ARG A 111 -33.99 -19.38 -7.58
C ARG A 111 -35.02 -18.31 -7.89
N THR A 112 -35.19 -17.96 -9.15
CA THR A 112 -36.09 -16.88 -9.61
C THR A 112 -37.54 -17.31 -9.73
N ARG A 113 -37.80 -18.53 -10.25
CA ARG A 113 -39.20 -19.03 -10.50
C ARG A 113 -39.97 -19.32 -9.23
N GLN A 114 -39.33 -19.55 -8.11
CA GLN A 114 -40.01 -20.12 -6.95
C GLN A 114 -40.18 -19.10 -5.80
N GLY A 115 -40.04 -17.81 -6.05
CA GLY A 115 -40.38 -16.75 -5.08
C GLY A 115 -40.08 -17.14 -3.63
N THR A 116 -40.96 -16.85 -2.70
CA THR A 116 -40.79 -17.04 -1.26
C THR A 116 -40.77 -18.49 -0.76
N GLN A 117 -41.11 -19.50 -1.59
CA GLN A 117 -41.20 -20.89 -1.12
C GLN A 117 -39.93 -21.75 -1.31
N VAL A 118 -38.92 -21.29 -2.03
CA VAL A 118 -37.72 -22.10 -2.38
C VAL A 118 -36.56 -21.97 -1.43
N SER A 119 -36.60 -21.04 -0.51
CA SER A 119 -35.62 -21.02 0.60
C SER A 119 -35.51 -22.36 1.33
N HIS A 120 -36.42 -23.29 1.10
CA HIS A 120 -36.51 -24.61 1.69
C HIS A 120 -36.18 -25.78 0.74
N SER A 121 -35.83 -25.52 -0.53
CA SER A 121 -35.35 -26.59 -1.39
C SER A 121 -33.92 -27.00 -0.97
N PRO A 122 -33.70 -28.26 -0.60
CA PRO A 122 -32.35 -28.73 -0.20
C PRO A 122 -31.31 -28.53 -1.31
N LEU A 123 -31.74 -28.43 -2.57
CA LEU A 123 -30.86 -28.24 -3.74
C LEU A 123 -30.18 -26.85 -3.79
N VAL A 124 -30.76 -25.81 -3.18
CA VAL A 124 -30.27 -24.43 -3.33
C VAL A 124 -29.92 -23.78 -2.01
N LYS A 125 -30.25 -24.44 -0.88
CA LYS A 125 -30.05 -23.87 0.47
C LYS A 125 -28.62 -23.49 0.77
N ASP A 126 -27.64 -24.32 0.40
CA ASP A 126 -26.23 -24.12 0.69
C ASP A 126 -25.44 -23.55 -0.49
N VAL A 127 -26.10 -23.20 -1.60
CA VAL A 127 -25.49 -22.53 -2.74
C VAL A 127 -25.43 -21.03 -2.45
N LEU A 128 -24.21 -20.47 -2.43
CA LEU A 128 -23.98 -19.03 -2.28
C LEU A 128 -24.33 -18.25 -3.55
N GLY A 129 -23.88 -18.75 -4.69
CA GLY A 129 -24.02 -18.11 -5.98
C GLY A 129 -23.09 -18.71 -7.02
N PHE A 130 -22.75 -17.89 -8.01
CA PHE A 130 -21.75 -18.19 -9.03
C PHE A 130 -20.52 -17.33 -8.81
N VAL A 131 -19.36 -17.78 -9.25
CA VAL A 131 -18.12 -17.01 -9.10
C VAL A 131 -18.31 -15.58 -9.62
N ALA A 132 -18.88 -15.42 -10.81
CA ALA A 132 -19.14 -14.10 -11.42
C ALA A 132 -20.02 -13.17 -10.57
N THR A 133 -20.93 -13.71 -9.74
CA THR A 133 -21.89 -12.90 -8.97
C THR A 133 -21.47 -12.66 -7.53
N LEU A 134 -20.36 -13.24 -7.09
CA LEU A 134 -19.86 -13.14 -5.70
C LEU A 134 -18.80 -12.07 -5.50
N GLY A 135 -18.34 -11.47 -6.60
CA GLY A 135 -17.39 -10.36 -6.59
C GLY A 135 -17.76 -9.29 -7.59
N LYS A 136 -17.27 -8.09 -7.41
CA LYS A 136 -17.50 -6.93 -8.25
C LYS A 136 -16.17 -6.27 -8.58
N ALA A 137 -16.04 -5.67 -9.76
CA ALA A 137 -14.84 -4.93 -10.16
C ALA A 137 -15.16 -3.42 -10.27
N ASP A 138 -14.15 -2.60 -10.06
CA ASP A 138 -14.26 -1.14 -10.15
C ASP A 138 -13.84 -0.57 -11.52
N ASP A 139 -13.19 -1.40 -12.33
CA ASP A 139 -12.72 -1.07 -13.68
C ASP A 139 -13.21 -2.11 -14.69
N GLU A 140 -13.74 -1.66 -15.82
CA GLU A 140 -14.28 -2.54 -16.86
C GLU A 140 -13.20 -3.42 -17.49
N ASN A 141 -11.99 -2.87 -17.71
CA ASN A 141 -10.88 -3.65 -18.26
C ASN A 141 -10.45 -4.73 -17.27
N LEU A 142 -10.40 -4.39 -15.98
CA LEU A 142 -10.11 -5.37 -14.93
C LEU A 142 -11.17 -6.47 -14.89
N SER A 143 -12.46 -6.11 -14.94
CA SER A 143 -13.57 -7.06 -14.89
C SER A 143 -13.46 -8.14 -15.98
N TRP A 144 -13.33 -7.73 -17.24
CA TRP A 144 -13.25 -8.69 -18.33
C TRP A 144 -11.92 -9.44 -18.36
N LEU A 145 -10.79 -8.81 -17.98
CA LEU A 145 -9.48 -9.46 -17.90
C LEU A 145 -9.45 -10.58 -16.87
N LEU A 146 -10.01 -10.35 -15.68
CA LEU A 146 -10.11 -11.38 -14.66
C LEU A 146 -11.06 -12.50 -15.09
N ALA A 147 -12.16 -12.18 -15.77
CA ALA A 147 -13.05 -13.17 -16.35
C ALA A 147 -12.36 -14.03 -17.42
N GLU A 148 -11.58 -13.42 -18.31
CA GLU A 148 -10.80 -14.13 -19.32
C GLU A 148 -9.68 -14.97 -18.70
N TYR A 149 -9.01 -14.45 -17.66
CA TYR A 149 -8.00 -15.22 -16.91
C TYR A 149 -8.58 -16.47 -16.29
N LEU A 150 -9.74 -16.38 -15.64
CA LEU A 150 -10.44 -17.52 -15.02
C LEU A 150 -11.03 -18.47 -16.05
N GLY A 151 -11.54 -17.92 -17.15
CA GLY A 151 -12.27 -18.65 -18.17
C GLY A 151 -13.74 -18.86 -17.81
N ARG A 152 -14.55 -19.07 -18.86
CA ARG A 152 -16.02 -19.15 -18.75
C ARG A 152 -16.50 -20.22 -17.74
N GLU A 153 -15.89 -21.40 -17.75
CA GLU A 153 -16.33 -22.52 -16.88
C GLU A 153 -16.18 -22.15 -15.40
N THR A 154 -15.07 -21.50 -15.03
CA THR A 154 -14.83 -21.04 -13.66
C THR A 154 -15.77 -19.87 -13.30
N MET A 155 -15.99 -18.93 -14.22
CA MET A 155 -16.88 -17.79 -13.96
C MET A 155 -18.32 -18.21 -13.64
N ILE A 156 -18.83 -19.25 -14.30
CA ILE A 156 -20.17 -19.82 -14.03
C ILE A 156 -20.18 -20.98 -13.03
N ALA A 157 -19.05 -21.27 -12.38
CA ALA A 157 -18.97 -22.32 -11.37
C ALA A 157 -19.90 -22.02 -10.20
N ILE A 158 -20.59 -23.06 -9.74
CA ILE A 158 -21.51 -22.99 -8.60
C ILE A 158 -20.69 -23.03 -7.31
N VAL A 159 -20.90 -22.07 -6.42
CA VAL A 159 -20.18 -21.97 -5.14
C VAL A 159 -21.09 -22.41 -4.01
N CYS A 160 -20.70 -23.47 -3.32
CA CYS A 160 -21.40 -24.05 -2.16
C CYS A 160 -20.64 -23.75 -0.85
N ARG A 161 -21.38 -23.57 0.25
CA ARG A 161 -20.79 -23.30 1.57
C ARG A 161 -20.08 -24.53 2.14
N ASN A 162 -20.69 -25.70 1.98
CA ASN A 162 -20.30 -26.97 2.59
C ASN A 162 -20.53 -28.14 1.64
N SER A 163 -20.10 -29.32 2.07
CA SER A 163 -20.26 -30.57 1.34
C SER A 163 -21.72 -30.98 1.15
N ASP A 164 -22.65 -30.55 2.05
CA ASP A 164 -24.09 -30.86 1.94
C ASP A 164 -24.68 -30.19 0.72
N GLY A 165 -24.28 -28.94 0.41
CA GLY A 165 -24.65 -28.25 -0.80
C GLY A 165 -24.18 -28.96 -2.07
N VAL A 166 -22.95 -29.48 -2.05
CA VAL A 166 -22.41 -30.31 -3.14
C VAL A 166 -23.19 -31.62 -3.27
N GLN A 167 -23.51 -32.26 -2.14
CA GLN A 167 -24.33 -33.49 -2.13
C GLN A 167 -25.74 -33.29 -2.66
N ALA A 168 -26.37 -32.16 -2.34
CA ALA A 168 -27.68 -31.79 -2.87
C ALA A 168 -27.68 -31.62 -4.40
N LEU A 169 -26.52 -31.23 -4.96
CA LEU A 169 -26.30 -31.14 -6.41
C LEU A 169 -25.90 -32.48 -7.04
N LYS A 170 -25.81 -33.58 -6.25
CA LYS A 170 -25.30 -34.90 -6.59
C LYS A 170 -26.17 -35.73 -7.56
N THR A 171 -26.58 -35.17 -8.60
CA THR A 171 -26.85 -35.97 -9.79
C THR A 171 -25.68 -36.02 -10.73
N PHE A 172 -24.47 -35.80 -10.15
CA PHE A 172 -23.26 -35.64 -10.92
C PHE A 172 -22.35 -36.84 -10.70
N GLY A 173 -21.87 -37.45 -11.76
CA GLY A 173 -20.86 -38.49 -11.73
C GLY A 173 -19.54 -37.97 -11.12
N ILE A 174 -18.65 -38.88 -10.76
CA ILE A 174 -17.37 -38.68 -10.05
C ILE A 174 -16.46 -37.60 -10.68
N GLU A 175 -16.73 -37.18 -11.91
CA GLU A 175 -15.95 -36.18 -12.64
C GLU A 175 -16.69 -34.86 -12.88
N GLY A 176 -17.77 -34.56 -12.14
CA GLY A 176 -18.57 -33.34 -12.33
C GLY A 176 -19.43 -33.37 -13.62
N ALA A 177 -19.55 -34.53 -14.28
CA ALA A 177 -20.47 -34.73 -15.40
C ALA A 177 -21.77 -35.34 -14.91
N ILE A 178 -22.88 -34.97 -15.54
CA ILE A 178 -24.22 -35.50 -15.22
C ILE A 178 -24.27 -36.98 -15.54
N ASP A 179 -24.65 -37.79 -14.55
CA ASP A 179 -25.04 -39.17 -14.79
C ASP A 179 -26.46 -39.20 -15.41
N ARG A 180 -26.53 -39.52 -16.70
CA ARG A 180 -27.79 -39.58 -17.45
C ARG A 180 -28.80 -40.59 -16.89
N ASN A 181 -28.34 -41.54 -16.05
CA ASN A 181 -29.21 -42.56 -15.47
C ASN A 181 -29.94 -42.10 -14.21
N HIS A 182 -29.54 -40.98 -13.58
CA HIS A 182 -30.19 -40.41 -12.41
C HIS A 182 -30.95 -39.09 -12.65
N VAL A 183 -31.25 -38.77 -13.91
CA VAL A 183 -31.96 -37.53 -14.34
C VAL A 183 -33.32 -37.32 -13.68
N GLN A 184 -33.92 -38.35 -13.07
CA GLN A 184 -35.24 -38.22 -12.45
C GLN A 184 -35.27 -37.50 -11.08
N GLN A 185 -34.13 -37.26 -10.45
CA GLN A 185 -34.04 -36.63 -9.11
C GLN A 185 -33.13 -35.40 -9.00
N GLY A 186 -32.57 -34.93 -10.10
CA GLY A 186 -31.54 -33.89 -10.06
C GLY A 186 -31.97 -32.52 -10.57
N LEU A 187 -30.98 -31.64 -10.68
CA LEU A 187 -31.14 -30.26 -11.08
C LEU A 187 -31.92 -30.09 -12.39
N GLY A 188 -31.58 -30.91 -13.40
CA GLY A 188 -32.24 -30.88 -14.70
C GLY A 188 -33.73 -31.31 -14.63
N SER A 189 -34.07 -32.31 -13.80
CA SER A 189 -35.42 -32.74 -13.56
C SER A 189 -36.26 -31.69 -12.85
N SER A 190 -35.68 -31.02 -11.86
CA SER A 190 -36.38 -29.94 -11.12
C SER A 190 -36.62 -28.71 -11.99
N ALA A 191 -35.81 -28.45 -13.01
CA ALA A 191 -35.98 -27.36 -13.96
C ALA A 191 -36.75 -27.74 -15.22
N GLY A 192 -37.02 -29.03 -15.46
CA GLY A 192 -37.63 -29.52 -16.69
C GLY A 192 -36.77 -29.39 -17.94
N SER A 193 -35.46 -29.25 -17.77
CA SER A 193 -34.48 -29.05 -18.84
C SER A 193 -33.29 -29.98 -18.70
N THR A 194 -32.62 -30.32 -19.81
CA THR A 194 -31.39 -31.10 -19.81
C THR A 194 -30.20 -30.17 -19.71
N ILE A 195 -29.22 -30.51 -18.89
CA ILE A 195 -27.96 -29.78 -18.80
C ILE A 195 -27.00 -30.27 -19.90
N ASP A 196 -26.41 -29.34 -20.65
CA ASP A 196 -25.41 -29.65 -21.65
C ASP A 196 -24.00 -29.47 -21.02
N GLY A 197 -23.20 -30.55 -21.09
CA GLY A 197 -21.80 -30.52 -20.75
C GLY A 197 -21.49 -30.69 -19.26
N ARG A 198 -20.20 -30.46 -18.95
CA ARG A 198 -19.63 -30.49 -17.59
C ARG A 198 -19.81 -29.13 -16.94
N PHE A 199 -19.98 -29.11 -15.64
CA PHE A 199 -19.95 -27.87 -14.87
C PHE A 199 -19.12 -28.04 -13.60
N GLN A 200 -18.59 -26.93 -13.12
CA GLN A 200 -17.73 -26.87 -11.94
C GLN A 200 -18.55 -26.49 -10.71
N VAL A 201 -18.29 -27.21 -9.60
CA VAL A 201 -18.79 -26.86 -8.27
C VAL A 201 -17.58 -26.60 -7.37
N ILE A 202 -17.61 -25.50 -6.66
CA ILE A 202 -16.58 -25.10 -5.71
C ILE A 202 -17.16 -25.18 -4.29
N CYS A 203 -16.60 -26.05 -3.46
CA CYS A 203 -16.99 -26.20 -2.05
C CYS A 203 -16.04 -25.34 -1.17
N LEU A 204 -16.57 -24.33 -0.51
CA LEU A 204 -15.75 -23.44 0.31
C LEU A 204 -15.13 -24.13 1.53
N ALA A 205 -15.84 -25.11 2.11
CA ALA A 205 -15.35 -25.87 3.25
C ALA A 205 -14.09 -26.70 2.93
N ASP A 206 -13.90 -27.09 1.67
CA ASP A 206 -12.77 -27.89 1.22
C ASP A 206 -11.59 -27.05 0.71
N ILE A 207 -11.76 -25.71 0.62
CA ILE A 207 -10.71 -24.79 0.21
C ILE A 207 -9.82 -24.48 1.39
N ARG A 208 -8.49 -24.58 1.21
CA ARG A 208 -7.51 -24.08 2.17
C ARG A 208 -7.53 -22.55 2.14
N PRO A 209 -7.93 -21.88 3.25
CA PRO A 209 -7.97 -20.42 3.28
C PRO A 209 -6.57 -19.81 3.31
N TYR A 210 -6.47 -18.54 3.00
CA TYR A 210 -5.26 -17.76 3.23
C TYR A 210 -4.96 -17.71 4.73
N ASP A 211 -3.72 -18.01 5.11
CA ASP A 211 -3.24 -18.12 6.49
C ASP A 211 -2.38 -16.93 6.96
N GLY A 212 -2.22 -15.91 6.09
CA GLY A 212 -1.46 -14.70 6.42
C GLY A 212 -2.30 -13.60 7.09
N GLU A 213 -1.71 -12.42 7.22
CA GLU A 213 -2.33 -11.26 7.86
C GLU A 213 -3.26 -10.50 6.91
N PHE A 214 -4.12 -9.66 7.49
CA PHE A 214 -5.03 -8.76 6.76
C PHE A 214 -4.58 -7.33 6.96
N ILE A 215 -4.85 -6.46 5.97
CA ILE A 215 -4.61 -5.03 6.09
C ILE A 215 -5.43 -4.48 7.26
N TYR A 216 -4.76 -3.83 8.21
CA TYR A 216 -5.39 -3.31 9.42
C TYR A 216 -6.50 -2.31 9.13
N ASN A 217 -7.67 -2.49 9.78
CA ASN A 217 -8.87 -1.65 9.61
C ASN A 217 -9.42 -1.53 8.18
N ASP A 218 -9.13 -2.46 7.30
CA ASP A 218 -9.74 -2.48 5.97
C ASP A 218 -11.14 -3.13 6.02
N PRO A 219 -12.21 -2.40 5.62
CA PRO A 219 -13.58 -2.93 5.63
C PRO A 219 -13.78 -4.08 4.65
N GLN A 220 -12.96 -4.18 3.62
CA GLN A 220 -12.97 -5.26 2.64
C GLN A 220 -12.06 -6.42 3.03
N ARG A 221 -11.39 -6.38 4.20
CA ARG A 221 -10.46 -7.41 4.68
C ARG A 221 -9.45 -7.83 3.61
N ARG A 222 -8.83 -6.87 2.96
CA ARG A 222 -7.78 -7.15 1.98
C ARG A 222 -6.61 -7.87 2.64
N LEU A 223 -6.02 -8.79 1.89
CA LEU A 223 -4.91 -9.60 2.36
C LEU A 223 -3.62 -8.78 2.37
N ASP A 224 -2.85 -8.85 3.45
CA ASP A 224 -1.53 -8.20 3.52
C ASP A 224 -0.47 -9.08 2.83
N ILE A 225 -0.50 -9.06 1.51
CA ILE A 225 0.43 -9.80 0.67
C ILE A 225 1.67 -8.94 0.42
N LEU A 226 2.84 -9.52 0.63
CA LEU A 226 4.12 -8.84 0.42
C LEU A 226 4.26 -8.35 -1.03
N LYS A 227 4.33 -7.03 -1.20
CA LYS A 227 4.46 -6.41 -2.53
C LYS A 227 5.83 -6.72 -3.15
N PRO A 228 5.92 -6.97 -4.47
CA PRO A 228 7.19 -7.20 -5.15
C PRO A 228 8.06 -5.94 -5.07
N LYS A 229 9.37 -6.10 -4.81
CA LYS A 229 10.30 -4.97 -4.72
C LYS A 229 11.62 -5.29 -5.41
N TRP A 230 12.15 -4.33 -6.17
CA TRP A 230 13.52 -4.36 -6.67
C TRP A 230 14.54 -4.24 -5.54
N PRO A 231 15.80 -4.65 -5.76
CA PRO A 231 16.89 -4.26 -4.89
C PRO A 231 16.89 -2.74 -4.70
N GLY A 232 16.81 -2.26 -3.45
CA GLY A 232 16.59 -0.85 -3.13
C GLY A 232 15.16 -0.49 -2.69
N GLY A 233 14.23 -1.46 -2.65
CA GLY A 233 12.89 -1.28 -2.07
C GLY A 233 11.85 -0.65 -3.00
N ILE A 234 12.20 -0.41 -4.27
CA ILE A 234 11.32 0.23 -5.25
C ILE A 234 10.34 -0.81 -5.83
N LEU A 235 9.05 -0.47 -5.91
CA LEU A 235 8.04 -1.29 -6.56
C LEU A 235 8.30 -1.37 -8.08
N PRO A 236 7.95 -2.49 -8.75
CA PRO A 236 7.94 -2.55 -10.21
C PRO A 236 7.02 -1.46 -10.79
N ARG A 237 7.49 -0.82 -11.85
CA ARG A 237 6.69 0.20 -12.53
C ARG A 237 5.36 -0.38 -13.01
N GLY A 238 4.29 0.38 -12.91
CA GLY A 238 2.96 -0.02 -13.36
C GLY A 238 2.31 -1.12 -12.51
N PHE A 239 2.92 -1.55 -11.40
CA PHE A 239 2.28 -2.51 -10.48
C PHE A 239 1.12 -1.85 -9.75
N LEU A 240 -0.10 -2.34 -9.96
CA LEU A 240 -1.33 -1.82 -9.36
C LEU A 240 -1.71 -2.55 -8.07
N GLY A 241 -1.43 -3.85 -7.99
CA GLY A 241 -1.77 -4.66 -6.84
C GLY A 241 -1.95 -6.14 -7.16
N TYR A 242 -2.54 -6.87 -6.22
CA TYR A 242 -2.94 -8.26 -6.41
C TYR A 242 -4.43 -8.36 -6.73
N ALA A 243 -4.80 -9.16 -7.72
CA ALA A 243 -6.17 -9.32 -8.19
C ALA A 243 -7.16 -9.67 -7.07
N VAL A 244 -6.74 -10.55 -6.14
CA VAL A 244 -7.55 -10.93 -4.97
C VAL A 244 -7.97 -9.73 -4.11
N ASN A 245 -7.17 -8.67 -4.07
CA ASN A 245 -7.46 -7.44 -3.33
C ASN A 245 -8.24 -6.39 -4.15
N MET A 246 -8.32 -6.56 -5.46
CA MET A 246 -9.00 -5.64 -6.37
C MET A 246 -10.47 -6.04 -6.64
N ILE A 247 -10.87 -7.23 -6.25
CA ILE A 247 -12.28 -7.65 -6.27
C ILE A 247 -12.98 -7.11 -5.02
N HIS A 248 -14.12 -6.49 -5.20
CA HIS A 248 -15.01 -6.07 -4.12
C HIS A 248 -16.02 -7.17 -3.77
N ILE A 249 -16.24 -7.36 -2.49
CA ILE A 249 -17.10 -8.40 -1.94
C ILE A 249 -18.20 -7.75 -1.11
N ASP A 250 -19.43 -8.22 -1.25
CA ASP A 250 -20.56 -7.73 -0.44
C ASP A 250 -20.31 -7.99 1.04
N ASN A 251 -20.68 -7.03 1.89
CA ASN A 251 -20.40 -7.07 3.33
C ASN A 251 -20.81 -8.38 4.03
N ALA A 252 -21.91 -8.99 3.60
CA ALA A 252 -22.36 -10.27 4.14
C ALA A 252 -21.35 -11.41 3.92
N ASN A 253 -20.58 -11.36 2.85
CA ASN A 253 -19.66 -12.40 2.42
C ASN A 253 -18.18 -12.09 2.74
N VAL A 254 -17.89 -10.85 3.17
CA VAL A 254 -16.55 -10.44 3.61
C VAL A 254 -16.10 -11.17 4.87
N TRP A 255 -17.04 -11.37 5.82
CA TRP A 255 -16.72 -11.89 7.14
C TRP A 255 -17.11 -13.33 7.37
N MET A 256 -18.25 -13.76 6.79
CA MET A 256 -18.87 -15.05 7.10
C MET A 256 -19.47 -15.72 5.88
N ALA A 257 -18.67 -16.07 4.90
CA ALA A 257 -19.09 -16.96 3.82
C ALA A 257 -19.17 -18.42 4.28
N THR A 258 -18.25 -18.80 5.20
CA THR A 258 -18.28 -20.03 6.01
C THR A 258 -18.30 -19.65 7.49
N PRO A 259 -18.44 -20.60 8.46
CA PRO A 259 -18.45 -20.27 9.90
C PRO A 259 -17.24 -19.48 10.40
N HIS A 260 -16.11 -19.52 9.69
CA HIS A 260 -14.85 -18.91 10.16
C HIS A 260 -14.19 -17.98 9.16
N TYR A 261 -14.57 -18.01 7.88
CA TYR A 261 -13.85 -17.34 6.80
C TYR A 261 -14.80 -16.61 5.85
N GLY A 262 -14.33 -15.49 5.29
CA GLY A 262 -14.98 -14.77 4.21
C GLY A 262 -14.59 -15.29 2.82
N LEU A 263 -15.18 -14.70 1.79
CA LEU A 263 -14.90 -15.10 0.40
C LEU A 263 -13.51 -14.68 -0.07
N ARG A 264 -12.92 -13.63 0.48
CA ARG A 264 -11.62 -13.15 0.02
C ARG A 264 -10.52 -14.16 0.30
N GLU A 265 -10.42 -14.59 1.56
CA GLU A 265 -9.41 -15.54 2.02
C GLU A 265 -9.66 -16.99 1.59
N THR A 266 -10.88 -17.30 1.13
CA THR A 266 -11.24 -18.63 0.61
C THR A 266 -11.34 -18.61 -0.91
N LEU A 267 -12.52 -18.27 -1.47
CA LEU A 267 -12.80 -18.36 -2.88
C LEU A 267 -11.82 -17.56 -3.75
N PHE A 268 -11.70 -16.24 -3.48
CA PHE A 268 -10.91 -15.38 -4.35
C PHE A 268 -9.41 -15.60 -4.21
N TYR A 269 -8.92 -15.97 -3.03
CA TYR A 269 -7.54 -16.39 -2.87
C TYR A 269 -7.25 -17.71 -3.58
N HIS A 270 -8.18 -18.66 -3.54
CA HIS A 270 -8.08 -19.91 -4.31
C HIS A 270 -8.02 -19.68 -5.82
N LEU A 271 -8.82 -18.72 -6.33
CA LEU A 271 -8.90 -18.43 -7.76
C LEU A 271 -7.73 -17.58 -8.28
N PHE A 272 -7.25 -16.62 -7.50
CA PHE A 272 -6.27 -15.64 -7.94
C PHE A 272 -4.90 -15.81 -7.30
N SER A 273 -4.79 -16.40 -6.10
CA SER A 273 -3.54 -16.52 -5.36
C SER A 273 -2.77 -15.17 -5.34
N HIS A 274 -1.53 -15.15 -5.83
CA HIS A 274 -0.70 -13.95 -5.97
C HIS A 274 -0.74 -13.36 -7.39
N LEU A 275 -1.84 -13.48 -8.10
CA LEU A 275 -2.02 -12.89 -9.43
C LEU A 275 -1.79 -11.37 -9.37
N GLN A 276 -0.77 -10.89 -10.06
CA GLN A 276 -0.38 -9.49 -10.09
C GLN A 276 -1.12 -8.74 -11.20
N VAL A 277 -1.48 -7.48 -10.94
CA VAL A 277 -2.13 -6.59 -11.89
C VAL A 277 -1.19 -5.43 -12.23
N TYR A 278 -1.01 -5.16 -13.51
CA TYR A 278 -0.16 -4.10 -14.04
C TYR A 278 -0.94 -3.14 -14.92
N GLU A 279 -0.46 -1.92 -15.03
CA GLU A 279 -1.03 -0.90 -15.90
C GLU A 279 -0.84 -1.27 -17.38
N THR A 280 0.38 -1.66 -17.76
CA THR A 280 0.74 -2.00 -19.13
C THR A 280 1.44 -3.36 -19.24
N LYS A 281 1.28 -3.98 -20.41
CA LYS A 281 2.00 -5.20 -20.79
C LYS A 281 3.52 -5.04 -20.69
N GLU A 282 4.05 -3.89 -21.10
CA GLU A 282 5.50 -3.65 -21.04
C GLU A 282 6.02 -3.66 -19.60
N ASP A 283 5.31 -3.04 -18.68
CA ASP A 283 5.67 -3.00 -17.28
C ASP A 283 5.56 -4.40 -16.65
N MET A 284 4.51 -5.15 -16.99
CA MET A 284 4.34 -6.55 -16.59
C MET A 284 5.51 -7.43 -17.10
N LEU A 285 5.92 -7.27 -18.37
CA LEU A 285 7.03 -8.05 -18.93
C LEU A 285 8.38 -7.70 -18.29
N LYS A 286 8.60 -6.44 -17.90
CA LYS A 286 9.80 -6.02 -17.17
C LYS A 286 9.82 -6.58 -15.74
N ALA A 287 8.65 -6.73 -15.11
CA ALA A 287 8.49 -7.28 -13.78
C ALA A 287 8.51 -8.82 -13.72
N ARG A 288 8.73 -9.51 -14.83
CA ARG A 288 8.74 -10.99 -14.92
C ARG A 288 9.50 -11.71 -13.82
N PRO A 289 10.67 -11.25 -13.32
CA PRO A 289 11.37 -11.94 -12.24
C PRO A 289 10.59 -12.05 -10.91
N PHE A 290 9.54 -11.23 -10.73
CA PHE A 290 8.71 -11.20 -9.52
C PHE A 290 7.35 -11.89 -9.69
N ILE A 291 7.04 -12.39 -10.89
CA ILE A 291 5.76 -13.01 -11.19
C ILE A 291 5.89 -14.51 -11.00
N SER A 292 5.25 -15.07 -9.97
CA SER A 292 5.22 -16.50 -9.67
C SER A 292 3.93 -17.17 -10.16
N ASP A 293 2.78 -16.61 -9.80
CA ASP A 293 1.46 -17.23 -9.97
C ASP A 293 0.67 -16.65 -11.15
N GLY A 294 1.29 -15.76 -11.89
CA GLY A 294 0.71 -15.11 -13.04
C GLY A 294 0.55 -13.60 -12.90
N ALA A 295 0.23 -12.94 -13.99
CA ALA A 295 -0.04 -11.52 -14.03
C ALA A 295 -0.98 -11.15 -15.18
N VAL A 296 -1.70 -10.05 -15.01
CA VAL A 296 -2.53 -9.43 -16.04
C VAL A 296 -2.18 -7.96 -16.16
N SER A 297 -2.40 -7.37 -17.33
CA SER A 297 -2.23 -5.94 -17.57
C SER A 297 -3.49 -5.33 -18.18
N LEU A 298 -3.86 -4.11 -17.73
CA LEU A 298 -5.11 -3.46 -18.11
C LEU A 298 -5.26 -3.20 -19.62
N ASP A 299 -4.14 -3.24 -20.37
CA ASP A 299 -4.11 -3.18 -21.82
C ASP A 299 -4.33 -4.55 -22.53
N GLY A 300 -4.67 -5.59 -21.77
CA GLY A 300 -5.10 -6.90 -22.31
C GLY A 300 -4.05 -8.02 -22.27
N GLY A 301 -2.88 -7.79 -21.69
CA GLY A 301 -1.88 -8.85 -21.55
C GLY A 301 -2.22 -9.81 -20.41
N ILE A 302 -2.10 -11.12 -20.66
CA ILE A 302 -2.28 -12.17 -19.67
C ILE A 302 -1.07 -13.09 -19.68
N MET A 303 -0.50 -13.32 -18.50
CA MET A 303 0.57 -14.28 -18.25
C MET A 303 0.10 -15.26 -17.17
N ARG A 304 -0.17 -16.50 -17.53
CA ARG A 304 -0.58 -17.54 -16.56
C ARG A 304 0.60 -18.13 -15.81
N ARG A 305 1.74 -18.23 -16.48
CA ARG A 305 3.01 -18.71 -15.90
C ARG A 305 4.16 -17.96 -16.57
N PRO A 306 5.34 -17.88 -15.94
CA PRO A 306 6.53 -17.37 -16.61
C PRO A 306 6.77 -18.08 -17.94
N GLY A 307 6.73 -17.33 -19.04
CA GLY A 307 6.90 -17.88 -20.40
C GLY A 307 5.61 -18.18 -21.16
N ASP A 308 4.46 -18.23 -20.50
CA ASP A 308 3.16 -18.44 -21.12
C ASP A 308 2.37 -17.11 -21.14
N PHE A 309 2.40 -16.43 -22.28
CA PHE A 309 1.83 -15.10 -22.45
C PHE A 309 0.89 -15.06 -23.67
N TYR A 310 -0.27 -14.44 -23.50
CA TYR A 310 -1.21 -14.18 -24.59
C TYR A 310 -1.93 -12.84 -24.39
N MET A 311 -2.54 -12.34 -25.47
CA MET A 311 -3.42 -11.17 -25.45
C MET A 311 -4.86 -11.65 -25.31
N ALA A 312 -5.55 -11.10 -24.36
CA ALA A 312 -6.96 -11.40 -24.13
C ALA A 312 -7.85 -10.84 -25.27
N ASN A 313 -8.92 -11.57 -25.60
CA ASN A 313 -9.91 -11.12 -26.56
C ASN A 313 -11.21 -10.75 -25.83
N ARG A 314 -11.62 -9.47 -25.92
CA ARG A 314 -12.82 -8.95 -25.26
C ARG A 314 -14.12 -9.67 -25.68
N GLU A 315 -14.19 -10.18 -26.89
CA GLU A 315 -15.37 -10.85 -27.43
C GLU A 315 -15.64 -12.22 -26.78
N GLN A 316 -14.65 -12.83 -26.14
CA GLN A 316 -14.76 -14.17 -25.57
C GLN A 316 -15.32 -14.17 -24.14
N ALA A 317 -15.13 -13.12 -23.37
CA ALA A 317 -15.59 -13.03 -21.99
C ALA A 317 -17.02 -12.50 -21.91
N LYS A 318 -18.01 -13.33 -22.30
CA LYS A 318 -19.43 -12.97 -22.19
C LYS A 318 -19.91 -12.79 -20.75
N VAL A 319 -19.44 -13.64 -19.82
CA VAL A 319 -19.74 -13.54 -18.39
C VAL A 319 -18.56 -12.87 -17.70
N LYS A 320 -18.78 -11.69 -17.15
CA LYS A 320 -17.78 -10.87 -16.43
C LYS A 320 -18.27 -10.53 -15.02
N PHE A 321 -17.38 -10.03 -14.18
CA PHE A 321 -17.77 -9.52 -12.86
C PHE A 321 -18.63 -8.24 -13.02
N PRO A 322 -19.70 -8.07 -12.24
CA PRO A 322 -20.46 -6.82 -12.22
C PRO A 322 -19.56 -5.63 -11.89
N MET A 323 -19.92 -4.47 -12.43
CA MET A 323 -19.22 -3.24 -12.14
C MET A 323 -19.77 -2.58 -10.88
N ILE A 324 -18.89 -1.98 -10.11
CA ILE A 324 -19.25 -1.02 -9.06
C ILE A 324 -18.96 0.39 -9.55
N PHE A 325 -19.99 1.23 -9.52
CA PHE A 325 -19.87 2.64 -9.84
C PHE A 325 -19.96 3.45 -8.53
N GLY A 326 -18.83 3.86 -7.95
CA GLY A 326 -18.85 4.86 -6.87
C GLY A 326 -18.21 4.47 -5.55
N LYS A 327 -18.94 4.23 -4.49
CA LYS A 327 -18.47 4.34 -3.09
C LYS A 327 -17.38 3.37 -2.60
N LEU A 328 -17.26 2.18 -3.14
CA LEU A 328 -16.43 1.12 -2.52
C LEU A 328 -14.95 1.20 -2.90
N THR A 329 -14.63 1.54 -4.14
CA THR A 329 -13.25 1.80 -4.59
C THR A 329 -12.64 2.96 -3.83
N LEU A 330 -13.43 4.04 -3.69
CA LEU A 330 -13.07 5.23 -2.92
C LEU A 330 -12.73 4.91 -1.45
N LEU A 331 -13.42 3.95 -0.82
CA LEU A 331 -13.17 3.62 0.58
C LEU A 331 -11.80 2.94 0.82
N GLY A 332 -11.39 2.04 -0.07
CA GLY A 332 -10.09 1.36 0.06
C GLY A 332 -8.92 2.33 -0.03
N ASP A 333 -8.90 3.14 -1.08
CA ASP A 333 -7.89 4.18 -1.27
C ASP A 333 -7.93 5.23 -0.14
N TYR A 334 -9.13 5.56 0.36
CA TYR A 334 -9.30 6.45 1.51
C TYR A 334 -8.59 5.94 2.76
N TYR A 335 -8.72 4.66 3.09
CA TYR A 335 -8.05 4.08 4.27
C TYR A 335 -6.53 4.01 4.07
N GLU A 336 -6.04 3.67 2.88
CA GLU A 336 -4.61 3.70 2.58
C GLU A 336 -4.03 5.12 2.72
N ILE A 337 -4.68 6.12 2.14
CA ILE A 337 -4.28 7.53 2.25
C ILE A 337 -4.35 8.01 3.71
N LYS A 338 -5.37 7.60 4.47
CA LYS A 338 -5.51 7.93 5.88
C LYS A 338 -4.37 7.34 6.72
N ASN A 339 -3.99 6.10 6.48
CA ASN A 339 -2.85 5.46 7.15
C ASN A 339 -1.52 6.15 6.77
N GLU A 340 -1.32 6.46 5.48
CA GLU A 340 -0.14 7.19 5.04
C GLU A 340 -0.06 8.57 5.70
N LEU A 341 -1.18 9.28 5.78
CA LEU A 341 -1.27 10.57 6.47
C LEU A 341 -0.90 10.45 7.96
N GLN A 342 -1.33 9.39 8.63
CA GLN A 342 -1.00 9.15 10.04
C GLN A 342 0.50 8.91 10.23
N ILE A 343 1.12 8.09 9.38
CA ILE A 343 2.57 7.85 9.37
C ILE A 343 3.35 9.15 9.12
N LYS A 344 2.92 9.96 8.14
CA LYS A 344 3.56 11.25 7.84
C LYS A 344 3.47 12.23 9.01
N ARG A 345 2.32 12.30 9.69
CA ARG A 345 2.13 13.12 10.89
C ARG A 345 3.04 12.67 12.04
N TRP A 346 3.18 11.37 12.25
CA TRP A 346 4.09 10.84 13.25
C TRP A 346 5.55 11.19 12.94
N ASN A 347 5.98 11.03 11.68
CA ASN A 347 7.30 11.44 11.24
C ASN A 347 7.54 12.94 11.42
N LEU A 348 6.53 13.78 11.16
CA LEU A 348 6.60 15.23 11.40
C LEU A 348 6.81 15.54 12.89
N GLN A 349 6.15 14.81 13.78
CA GLN A 349 6.30 15.00 15.21
C GLN A 349 7.72 14.68 15.68
N ILE A 350 8.32 13.58 15.21
CA ILE A 350 9.73 13.23 15.48
C ILE A 350 10.65 14.34 14.98
N LEU A 351 10.43 14.79 13.74
CA LEU A 351 11.27 15.83 13.13
C LEU A 351 11.20 17.16 13.90
N LEU A 352 10.02 17.51 14.42
CA LEU A 352 9.85 18.71 15.25
C LEU A 352 10.61 18.58 16.59
N GLU A 353 10.66 17.40 17.18
CA GLU A 353 11.45 17.15 18.39
C GLU A 353 12.95 17.24 18.11
N ASP A 354 13.41 16.74 16.97
CA ASP A 354 14.79 16.85 16.55
C ASP A 354 15.21 18.30 16.30
N ILE A 355 14.36 19.10 15.63
CA ILE A 355 14.57 20.54 15.44
C ILE A 355 14.69 21.25 16.82
N ARG A 356 13.77 20.94 17.75
CA ARG A 356 13.81 21.53 19.10
C ARG A 356 15.09 21.18 19.85
N ARG A 357 15.54 19.93 19.74
CA ARG A 357 16.79 19.46 20.34
C ARG A 357 17.99 20.19 19.75
N GLU A 358 18.09 20.27 18.42
CA GLU A 358 19.17 20.98 17.74
C GLU A 358 19.17 22.48 18.06
N GLN A 359 17.98 23.09 18.19
CA GLN A 359 17.86 24.50 18.60
C GLN A 359 18.43 24.72 20.01
N SER A 360 18.09 23.86 20.96
CA SER A 360 18.67 23.93 22.32
C SER A 360 20.19 23.79 22.34
N MET A 361 20.71 22.88 21.51
CA MET A 361 22.15 22.69 21.37
C MET A 361 22.83 23.88 20.67
N LEU A 362 22.15 24.54 19.73
CA LEU A 362 22.66 25.77 19.11
C LEU A 362 22.72 26.92 20.13
N ASP A 363 21.68 27.08 20.92
CA ASP A 363 21.64 28.14 21.95
C ASP A 363 22.77 27.96 22.99
N GLN A 364 23.02 26.72 23.39
CA GLN A 364 24.18 26.40 24.29
C GLN A 364 25.52 26.66 23.59
N ALA A 365 25.67 26.30 22.32
CA ALA A 365 26.89 26.55 21.57
C ALA A 365 27.18 28.05 21.39
N ARG A 366 26.11 28.84 21.12
CA ARG A 366 26.22 30.31 21.05
C ARG A 366 26.60 30.93 22.39
N LEU A 367 26.02 30.44 23.48
CA LEU A 367 26.40 30.90 24.84
C LEU A 367 27.86 30.61 25.11
N ASN A 368 28.32 29.39 24.84
CA ASN A 368 29.74 29.00 25.05
C ASN A 368 30.69 29.83 24.18
N PHE A 369 30.32 30.13 22.93
CA PHE A 369 31.10 31.00 22.06
C PHE A 369 31.20 32.43 22.62
N GLU A 370 30.07 33.00 23.09
CA GLU A 370 30.00 34.35 23.62
C GLU A 370 30.82 34.47 24.94
N VAL A 371 30.69 33.49 25.84
CA VAL A 371 31.52 33.46 27.06
C VAL A 371 33.00 33.43 26.71
N LYS A 372 33.43 32.59 25.77
CA LYS A 372 34.83 32.51 25.36
C LYS A 372 35.31 33.80 24.67
N ARG A 373 34.45 34.44 23.91
CA ARG A 373 34.72 35.74 23.30
C ARG A 373 34.96 36.84 24.36
N GLN A 374 34.13 36.86 25.42
CA GLN A 374 34.29 37.79 26.51
C GLN A 374 35.58 37.54 27.31
N GLU A 375 35.91 36.26 27.59
CA GLU A 375 37.20 35.91 28.19
C GLU A 375 38.39 36.41 27.39
N PHE A 376 38.34 36.26 26.07
CA PHE A 376 39.39 36.74 25.17
C PHE A 376 39.52 38.26 25.18
N VAL A 377 38.41 38.98 25.14
CA VAL A 377 38.42 40.46 25.23
C VAL A 377 39.01 40.94 26.56
N GLN A 378 38.67 40.29 27.69
CA GLN A 378 39.25 40.62 29.01
C GLN A 378 40.74 40.32 29.04
N PHE A 379 41.19 39.19 28.48
CA PHE A 379 42.60 38.86 28.38
C PHE A 379 43.38 39.92 27.58
N LEU A 380 42.88 40.35 26.43
CA LEU A 380 43.47 41.40 25.60
C LEU A 380 43.58 42.75 26.36
N ALA A 381 42.52 43.13 27.08
CA ALA A 381 42.49 44.34 27.89
C ALA A 381 43.55 44.30 29.01
N GLN A 382 43.64 43.17 29.73
CA GLN A 382 44.63 42.98 30.78
C GLN A 382 46.10 42.97 30.23
N SER A 383 46.31 42.31 29.10
CA SER A 383 47.62 42.25 28.42
C SER A 383 48.08 43.65 27.97
N SER A 384 47.16 44.43 27.40
CA SER A 384 47.41 45.82 26.98
C SER A 384 47.69 46.75 28.19
N HIS A 385 47.03 46.58 29.31
CA HIS A 385 47.29 47.36 30.54
C HIS A 385 48.62 47.01 31.13
N ARG A 386 49.04 45.74 31.19
CA ARG A 386 50.30 45.28 31.62
C ARG A 386 51.47 45.83 30.72
N ALA A 387 51.27 45.88 29.43
CA ALA A 387 52.24 46.45 28.49
C ALA A 387 52.41 47.94 28.68
N ARG A 388 51.38 48.73 28.97
CA ARG A 388 51.47 50.20 29.26
C ARG A 388 52.17 50.46 30.58
N GLN A 389 51.85 49.71 31.65
CA GLN A 389 52.51 49.89 32.94
C GLN A 389 54.06 49.64 32.88
N LYS A 390 54.49 48.73 31.97
CA LYS A 390 55.94 48.48 31.77
C LYS A 390 56.64 49.54 30.90
N GLN A 391 55.88 50.38 30.17
CA GLN A 391 56.46 51.50 29.40
C GLN A 391 56.60 52.78 30.25
N GLU A 392 55.90 52.88 31.38
CA GLU A 392 55.86 54.01 32.28
C GLU A 392 56.97 53.86 33.42
N HIS A 393 57.59 52.72 33.55
CA HIS A 393 58.74 52.44 34.43
C HIS A 393 60.01 52.21 33.63
#